data_74645df5afda21bc222678ee534716d3
#
_entry.id   74645df5afda21bc222678ee534716d3
#
_cell.length_a   1.000
_cell.length_b   1.000
_cell.length_c   1.000
_cell.angle_alpha   90.00
_cell.angle_beta   90.00
_cell.angle_gamma   90.00
#
_symmetry.space_group_name_H-M   'P 1'
#
loop_
_entity.id
_entity.type
_entity.pdbx_description
1 polymer ?
#
loop_
_entity_poly.entity_id
_entity_poly.type
_entity_poly.pdbx_seq_one_letter_code
_entity_poly.pdbx_strand_id
1 'polypeptide(L)'
;MGKGIREVMTSNPRAIEADKPVSDAAKMMRDEDVGLAPIVEGERLVGTLTDRDIATRVVAEGKDPETTSVREVASTELVTVDPEQDLDEAVRLMAEHQVRRIPVVEEDGRLVGVVAQADVARQADDRQTGDVVQQISQ
;
A
#
# COMPACT_ATOMS: atom_id res chain seq x y z
N MET A 1 8.97 12.18 -14.25
CA MET A 1 9.55 11.88 -14.68
C MET A 1 10.65 11.52 -14.16
N GLY A 2 11.20 10.90 -14.40
CA GLY A 2 12.47 10.55 -13.98
C GLY A 2 12.61 9.31 -13.18
N LYS A 3 11.88 9.16 -12.16
CA LYS A 3 12.06 8.00 -11.28
C LYS A 3 11.11 6.87 -11.61
N GLY A 4 11.66 5.65 -11.60
CA GLY A 4 10.83 4.47 -11.69
C GLY A 4 10.35 4.05 -10.32
N ILE A 5 9.29 3.28 -10.32
CA ILE A 5 8.69 2.83 -9.07
C ILE A 5 9.67 1.98 -8.27
N ARG A 6 10.43 1.12 -8.95
CA ARG A 6 11.41 0.26 -8.26
C ARG A 6 12.43 1.07 -7.46
N GLU A 7 12.78 2.26 -7.95
CA GLU A 7 13.78 3.10 -7.28
C GLU A 7 13.27 3.75 -6.02
N VAL A 8 11.95 3.88 -5.90
CA VAL A 8 11.34 4.66 -4.84
C VAL A 8 10.61 3.80 -3.82
N MET A 9 10.15 2.62 -4.23
CA MET A 9 9.33 1.76 -3.39
C MET A 9 10.10 1.26 -2.17
N THR A 10 9.36 0.90 -1.12
CA THR A 10 9.91 0.12 -0.02
C THR A 10 9.84 -1.34 -0.45
N SER A 11 11.00 -2.00 -0.50
CA SER A 11 11.09 -3.38 -0.92
C SER A 11 10.74 -4.32 0.23
N ASN A 12 10.28 -5.51 -0.11
CA ASN A 12 9.98 -6.55 0.87
C ASN A 12 9.05 -6.05 1.97
N PRO A 13 7.89 -5.54 1.59
CA PRO A 13 6.95 -5.00 2.59
C PRO A 13 6.39 -6.11 3.44
N ARG A 14 6.01 -5.78 4.67
CA ARG A 14 5.28 -6.73 5.48
C ARG A 14 3.93 -6.97 4.85
N ALA A 15 3.47 -8.21 4.92
CA ALA A 15 2.19 -8.61 4.39
C ALA A 15 1.59 -9.66 5.33
N ILE A 16 0.31 -9.88 5.20
CA ILE A 16 -0.40 -10.84 6.06
C ILE A 16 -0.90 -11.98 5.17
N GLU A 17 -0.64 -13.21 5.59
CA GLU A 17 -1.17 -14.36 4.87
C GLU A 17 -2.68 -14.38 4.96
N ALA A 18 -3.31 -14.80 3.88
CA ALA A 18 -4.75 -14.67 3.72
C ALA A 18 -5.58 -15.43 4.77
N ASP A 19 -5.00 -16.47 5.38
CA ASP A 19 -5.72 -17.25 6.38
C ASP A 19 -5.50 -16.77 7.81
N LYS A 20 -4.73 -15.69 7.99
CA LYS A 20 -4.48 -15.15 9.32
C LYS A 20 -5.66 -14.31 9.80
N PRO A 21 -5.82 -14.17 11.12
CA PRO A 21 -6.92 -13.37 11.63
C PRO A 21 -6.71 -11.88 11.42
N VAL A 22 -7.81 -11.15 11.36
CA VAL A 22 -7.79 -9.71 11.19
C VAL A 22 -6.94 -9.03 12.27
N SER A 23 -6.91 -9.58 13.47
CA SER A 23 -6.12 -9.00 14.56
C SER A 23 -4.63 -8.92 14.20
N ASP A 24 -4.12 -9.88 13.41
CA ASP A 24 -2.72 -9.83 12.99
C ASP A 24 -2.47 -8.63 12.07
N ALA A 25 -3.42 -8.36 11.18
CA ALA A 25 -3.29 -7.19 10.29
C ALA A 25 -3.38 -5.90 11.10
N ALA A 26 -4.29 -5.85 12.07
CA ALA A 26 -4.44 -4.65 12.90
C ALA A 26 -3.15 -4.38 13.69
N LYS A 27 -2.52 -5.42 14.21
CA LYS A 27 -1.27 -5.26 14.95
C LYS A 27 -0.16 -4.77 14.04
N MET A 28 -0.09 -5.28 12.82
CA MET A 28 0.90 -4.81 11.87
C MET A 28 0.69 -3.33 11.56
N MET A 29 -0.56 -2.94 11.34
CA MET A 29 -0.86 -1.54 11.06
C MET A 29 -0.46 -0.63 12.23
N ARG A 30 -0.72 -1.09 13.45
CA ARG A 30 -0.33 -0.34 14.63
C ARG A 30 1.19 -0.23 14.73
N ASP A 31 1.88 -1.35 14.57
CA ASP A 31 3.33 -1.39 14.77
C ASP A 31 4.07 -0.60 13.72
N GLU A 32 3.54 -0.57 12.50
CA GLU A 32 4.20 0.13 11.40
C GLU A 32 3.59 1.50 11.10
N ASP A 33 2.55 1.84 11.84
CA ASP A 33 1.87 3.14 11.68
C ASP A 33 1.40 3.32 10.25
N VAL A 34 0.71 2.32 9.73
CA VAL A 34 0.17 2.36 8.38
C VAL A 34 -1.30 1.98 8.41
N GLY A 35 -2.04 2.41 7.40
CA GLY A 35 -3.47 2.13 7.30
C GLY A 35 -3.84 1.07 6.28
N LEU A 36 -2.85 0.35 5.75
CA LEU A 36 -3.10 -0.66 4.75
C LEU A 36 -2.18 -1.85 4.95
N ALA A 37 -2.73 -3.06 4.87
CA ALA A 37 -1.96 -4.29 4.93
C ALA A 37 -2.17 -5.05 3.63
N PRO A 38 -1.08 -5.37 2.91
CA PRO A 38 -1.20 -6.28 1.77
C PRO A 38 -1.51 -7.68 2.26
N ILE A 39 -2.40 -8.36 1.54
CA ILE A 39 -2.78 -9.73 1.89
C ILE A 39 -2.25 -10.65 0.79
N VAL A 40 -1.54 -11.69 1.20
CA VAL A 40 -0.87 -12.57 0.24
C VAL A 40 -1.22 -14.01 0.45
N GLU A 41 -1.02 -14.80 -0.58
CA GLU A 41 -0.95 -16.25 -0.51
C GLU A 41 0.44 -16.62 -0.98
N GLY A 42 1.31 -17.00 -0.05
CA GLY A 42 2.71 -17.13 -0.37
C GLY A 42 3.27 -15.76 -0.69
N GLU A 43 3.75 -15.58 -1.91
CA GLU A 43 4.31 -14.30 -2.32
C GLU A 43 3.35 -13.49 -3.19
N ARG A 44 2.20 -14.05 -3.49
CA ARG A 44 1.28 -13.44 -4.45
C ARG A 44 0.26 -12.57 -3.73
N LEU A 45 0.10 -11.35 -4.21
CA LEU A 45 -0.89 -10.44 -3.64
C LEU A 45 -2.29 -10.88 -4.04
N VAL A 46 -3.17 -11.07 -3.07
CA VAL A 46 -4.54 -11.48 -3.33
C VAL A 46 -5.57 -10.50 -2.80
N GLY A 47 -5.14 -9.53 -1.99
CA GLY A 47 -6.08 -8.54 -1.47
C GLY A 47 -5.37 -7.45 -0.73
N THR A 48 -6.12 -6.46 -0.31
CA THR A 48 -5.63 -5.41 0.58
C THR A 48 -6.66 -5.20 1.68
N LEU A 49 -6.19 -4.85 2.86
CA LEU A 49 -7.06 -4.59 3.99
C LEU A 49 -6.65 -3.25 4.59
N THR A 50 -7.62 -2.35 4.73
CA THR A 50 -7.35 -1.03 5.29
C THR A 50 -7.94 -0.94 6.69
N ASP A 51 -7.52 0.09 7.43
CA ASP A 51 -8.11 0.37 8.74
C ASP A 51 -9.59 0.67 8.60
N ARG A 52 -10.01 1.31 7.51
CA ARG A 52 -11.43 1.53 7.26
C ARG A 52 -12.17 0.21 7.06
N ASP A 53 -11.57 -0.74 6.33
CA ASP A 53 -12.19 -2.06 6.15
C ASP A 53 -12.40 -2.74 7.49
N ILE A 54 -11.44 -2.64 8.40
CA ILE A 54 -11.58 -3.24 9.71
C ILE A 54 -12.73 -2.60 10.46
N ALA A 55 -12.82 -1.27 10.43
CA ALA A 55 -13.89 -0.57 11.11
C ALA A 55 -15.26 -0.94 10.55
N THR A 56 -15.38 -0.99 9.21
CA THR A 56 -16.69 -1.13 8.60
C THR A 56 -17.11 -2.58 8.37
N ARG A 57 -16.15 -3.47 8.16
CA ARG A 57 -16.45 -4.86 7.80
C ARG A 57 -16.23 -5.84 8.94
N VAL A 58 -15.54 -5.41 9.98
CA VAL A 58 -15.30 -6.26 11.14
C VAL A 58 -16.02 -5.70 12.35
N VAL A 59 -15.65 -4.49 12.77
CA VAL A 59 -16.21 -3.91 13.99
C VAL A 59 -17.70 -3.61 13.82
N ALA A 60 -18.07 -2.92 12.76
CA ALA A 60 -19.47 -2.54 12.54
C ALA A 60 -20.36 -3.76 12.31
N GLU A 61 -19.80 -4.85 11.78
CA GLU A 61 -20.56 -6.07 11.52
C GLU A 61 -20.57 -7.01 12.70
N GLY A 62 -19.92 -6.65 13.78
CA GLY A 62 -19.89 -7.49 14.97
C GLY A 62 -19.05 -8.75 14.84
N LYS A 63 -18.11 -8.77 13.89
CA LYS A 63 -17.25 -9.93 13.71
C LYS A 63 -16.10 -9.90 14.70
N ASP A 64 -15.64 -11.08 15.09
CA ASP A 64 -14.53 -11.22 16.02
C ASP A 64 -13.21 -11.15 15.25
N PRO A 65 -12.38 -10.15 15.50
CA PRO A 65 -11.11 -10.02 14.76
C PRO A 65 -10.13 -11.15 15.02
N GLU A 66 -10.31 -11.89 16.13
CA GLU A 66 -9.41 -13.00 16.44
C GLU A 66 -9.75 -14.26 15.64
N THR A 67 -10.98 -14.37 15.15
CA THR A 67 -11.42 -15.58 14.47
C THR A 67 -11.83 -15.32 13.01
N THR A 68 -11.91 -14.07 12.58
CA THR A 68 -12.21 -13.71 11.21
C THR A 68 -10.92 -13.63 10.43
N SER A 69 -10.81 -14.38 9.33
CA SER A 69 -9.60 -14.32 8.53
C SER A 69 -9.58 -13.05 7.70
N VAL A 70 -8.36 -12.55 7.38
CA VAL A 70 -8.26 -11.34 6.57
C VAL A 70 -8.86 -11.54 5.19
N ARG A 71 -8.80 -12.78 4.67
CA ARG A 71 -9.39 -13.08 3.35
C ARG A 71 -10.87 -12.73 3.30
N GLU A 72 -11.58 -12.94 4.41
CA GLU A 72 -13.03 -12.74 4.42
C GLU A 72 -13.43 -11.28 4.24
N VAL A 73 -12.56 -10.37 4.65
CA VAL A 73 -12.93 -8.95 4.71
C VAL A 73 -12.05 -8.05 3.85
N ALA A 74 -11.02 -8.60 3.23
CA ALA A 74 -10.13 -7.83 2.39
C ALA A 74 -10.80 -7.46 1.08
N SER A 75 -10.33 -6.35 0.49
CA SER A 75 -10.75 -5.96 -0.84
C SER A 75 -9.94 -6.76 -1.85
N THR A 76 -10.63 -7.32 -2.85
CA THR A 76 -9.97 -8.04 -3.92
C THR A 76 -9.85 -7.23 -5.19
N GLU A 77 -10.37 -6.01 -5.20
CA GLU A 77 -10.16 -5.09 -6.31
C GLU A 77 -8.82 -4.44 -6.06
N LEU A 78 -7.81 -4.94 -6.74
CA LEU A 78 -6.44 -4.51 -6.45
C LEU A 78 -6.07 -3.27 -7.26
N VAL A 79 -5.55 -2.26 -6.55
CA VAL A 79 -4.97 -1.08 -7.18
C VAL A 79 -3.47 -1.26 -7.00
N THR A 80 -2.76 -1.60 -8.08
CA THR A 80 -1.35 -1.95 -8.01
C THR A 80 -0.58 -1.27 -9.12
N VAL A 81 0.74 -1.25 -8.98
CA VAL A 81 1.63 -0.81 -10.05
C VAL A 81 2.70 -1.86 -10.26
N ASP A 82 3.32 -1.82 -11.42
CA ASP A 82 4.42 -2.69 -11.76
C ASP A 82 5.72 -1.97 -11.42
N PRO A 83 6.76 -2.69 -10.95
CA PRO A 83 8.00 -2.02 -10.55
C PRO A 83 8.71 -1.30 -11.69
N GLU A 84 8.41 -1.65 -12.94
CA GLU A 84 9.06 -0.99 -14.07
C GLU A 84 8.33 0.25 -14.55
N GLN A 85 7.18 0.57 -13.96
CA GLN A 85 6.44 1.76 -14.34
C GLN A 85 7.07 3.01 -13.74
N ASP A 86 6.68 4.15 -14.28
CA ASP A 86 7.11 5.45 -13.81
C ASP A 86 6.36 5.81 -12.53
N LEU A 87 7.03 6.53 -11.65
CA LEU A 87 6.40 6.98 -10.41
C LEU A 87 5.14 7.78 -10.66
N ASP A 88 5.04 8.46 -11.80
CA ASP A 88 3.85 9.24 -12.13
C ASP A 88 2.60 8.38 -12.17
N GLU A 89 2.74 7.11 -12.52
CA GLU A 89 1.59 6.22 -12.53
C GLU A 89 1.05 5.99 -11.12
N ALA A 90 1.95 5.82 -10.14
CA ALA A 90 1.54 5.67 -8.76
C ALA A 90 0.82 6.93 -8.27
N VAL A 91 1.35 8.09 -8.62
CA VAL A 91 0.74 9.36 -8.23
C VAL A 91 -0.68 9.46 -8.79
N ARG A 92 -0.84 9.12 -10.06
CA ARG A 92 -2.15 9.16 -10.70
C ARG A 92 -3.15 8.26 -10.00
N LEU A 93 -2.72 7.04 -9.67
CA LEU A 93 -3.62 6.08 -9.03
C LEU A 93 -3.95 6.47 -7.59
N MET A 94 -2.99 7.06 -6.89
CA MET A 94 -3.27 7.55 -5.53
C MET A 94 -4.35 8.63 -5.56
N ALA A 95 -4.28 9.54 -6.53
CA ALA A 95 -5.27 10.59 -6.65
C ALA A 95 -6.60 10.02 -7.08
N GLU A 96 -6.59 9.11 -8.06
CA GLU A 96 -7.82 8.56 -8.61
C GLU A 96 -8.59 7.75 -7.58
N HIS A 97 -7.87 6.95 -6.80
CA HIS A 97 -8.50 6.04 -5.83
C HIS A 97 -8.47 6.56 -4.41
N GLN A 98 -7.87 7.74 -4.21
CA GLN A 98 -7.77 8.40 -2.90
C GLN A 98 -7.14 7.49 -1.86
N VAL A 99 -6.02 6.90 -2.24
CA VAL A 99 -5.25 6.03 -1.37
C VAL A 99 -3.86 6.62 -1.19
N ARG A 100 -3.19 6.27 -0.11
CA ARG A 100 -1.87 6.79 0.22
C ARG A 100 -0.77 5.77 -0.01
N ARG A 101 -1.11 4.53 -0.31
CA ARG A 101 -0.14 3.47 -0.53
C ARG A 101 -0.64 2.59 -1.63
N ILE A 102 0.28 2.11 -2.45
CA ILE A 102 -0.07 1.22 -3.55
C ILE A 102 0.92 0.07 -3.55
N PRO A 103 0.44 -1.17 -3.51
CA PRO A 103 1.33 -2.32 -3.64
C PRO A 103 1.98 -2.37 -5.02
N VAL A 104 3.21 -2.83 -5.05
CA VAL A 104 3.97 -3.00 -6.29
C VAL A 104 4.08 -4.50 -6.54
N VAL A 105 3.61 -4.94 -7.70
CA VAL A 105 3.58 -6.37 -8.02
C VAL A 105 4.22 -6.62 -9.38
N GLU A 106 4.86 -7.77 -9.51
CA GLU A 106 5.40 -8.22 -10.77
C GLU A 106 4.27 -8.77 -11.65
N GLU A 107 4.58 -9.06 -12.91
CA GLU A 107 3.57 -9.57 -13.83
C GLU A 107 2.89 -10.82 -13.33
N ASP A 108 3.60 -11.65 -12.58
CA ASP A 108 3.04 -12.90 -12.06
C ASP A 108 2.23 -12.69 -10.78
N GLY A 109 2.07 -11.45 -10.36
CA GLY A 109 1.28 -11.16 -9.16
C GLY A 109 2.06 -11.13 -7.87
N ARG A 110 3.37 -11.36 -7.92
CA ARG A 110 4.19 -11.40 -6.73
C ARG A 110 4.39 -9.99 -6.17
N LEU A 111 4.14 -9.85 -4.88
CA LEU A 111 4.31 -8.57 -4.18
C LEU A 111 5.80 -8.33 -3.96
N VAL A 112 6.31 -7.20 -4.46
CA VAL A 112 7.72 -6.88 -4.32
C VAL A 112 7.97 -5.56 -3.60
N GLY A 113 6.95 -4.75 -3.41
CA GLY A 113 7.15 -3.48 -2.74
C GLY A 113 5.86 -2.76 -2.45
N VAL A 114 5.99 -1.60 -1.84
CA VAL A 114 4.88 -0.67 -1.60
C VAL A 114 5.41 0.73 -1.84
N VAL A 115 4.63 1.53 -2.56
CA VAL A 115 4.92 2.95 -2.74
C VAL A 115 3.96 3.73 -1.88
N ALA A 116 4.49 4.63 -1.05
CA ALA A 116 3.67 5.46 -0.18
C ALA A 116 3.69 6.89 -0.66
N GLN A 117 2.65 7.64 -0.28
CA GLN A 117 2.58 9.06 -0.60
C GLN A 117 3.81 9.79 -0.06
N ALA A 118 4.31 9.37 1.10
CA ALA A 118 5.51 9.98 1.67
C ALA A 118 6.73 9.78 0.77
N ASP A 119 6.80 8.65 0.08
CA ASP A 119 7.91 8.39 -0.85
C ASP A 119 7.87 9.37 -2.02
N VAL A 120 6.65 9.64 -2.51
CA VAL A 120 6.46 10.59 -3.59
C VAL A 120 6.87 11.99 -3.15
N ALA A 121 6.46 12.37 -1.93
CA ALA A 121 6.78 13.69 -1.41
C ALA A 121 8.29 13.88 -1.29
N ARG A 122 9.01 12.84 -0.85
CA ARG A 122 10.46 12.94 -0.74
C ARG A 122 11.11 13.14 -2.10
N GLN A 123 10.59 12.47 -3.13
CA GLN A 123 11.13 12.64 -4.47
C GLN A 123 10.88 14.04 -5.00
N ALA A 124 9.72 14.60 -4.72
CA ALA A 124 9.42 15.97 -5.14
C ALA A 124 10.35 16.95 -4.47
N ASP A 125 10.61 16.78 -3.16
CA ASP A 125 11.51 17.63 -2.43
C ASP A 125 12.92 17.54 -2.96
N ASP A 126 13.40 16.33 -3.20
CA ASP A 126 14.74 16.12 -3.72
C ASP A 126 14.90 16.81 -5.08
N ARG A 127 13.91 16.65 -5.93
CA ARG A 127 13.97 17.23 -7.26
C ARG A 127 13.98 18.75 -7.19
N GLN A 128 13.16 19.30 -6.31
CA GLN A 128 13.05 20.74 -6.19
C GLN A 128 14.26 21.36 -5.50
N THR A 129 14.90 20.61 -4.62
CA THR A 129 16.10 21.10 -3.97
C THR A 129 17.17 21.41 -5.01
N GLY A 130 17.28 20.56 -6.00
CA GLY A 130 18.27 20.79 -7.03
C GLY A 130 17.79 21.69 -8.13
N ASP A 131 16.49 21.90 -8.18
CA ASP A 131 15.93 22.60 -9.30
C ASP A 131 15.46 23.98 -9.00
N VAL A 132 14.29 24.15 -8.52
CA VAL A 132 13.74 25.47 -8.34
C VAL A 132 13.17 25.54 -6.95
N VAL A 133 14.05 25.88 -6.04
CA VAL A 133 13.68 25.91 -4.64
C VAL A 133 12.51 26.82 -4.37
N GLN A 134 12.40 27.90 -5.12
CA GLN A 134 11.32 28.84 -4.86
C GLN A 134 9.95 28.24 -5.10
N GLN A 135 9.85 27.18 -5.83
CA GLN A 135 8.55 26.55 -6.02
C GLN A 135 8.03 25.99 -4.71
N ILE A 136 8.93 25.58 -3.85
CA ILE A 136 8.52 25.06 -2.56
C ILE A 136 8.00 26.19 -1.69
N SER A 137 8.66 27.34 -1.76
CA SER A 137 8.29 28.44 -0.89
C SER A 137 6.99 29.11 -1.31
N GLN A 138 6.49 28.78 -2.44
CA GLN A 138 5.22 29.32 -2.85
C GLN A 138 4.10 28.50 -2.25
#